data_9bb8bfb2671b773c1a767f78f4e0c866
#
_entry.id   9bb8bfb2671b773c1a767f78f4e0c866
#
_cell.length_a   1.000
_cell.length_b   1.000
_cell.length_c   1.000
_cell.angle_alpha   90.00
_cell.angle_beta   90.00
_cell.angle_gamma   90.00
#
_symmetry.space_group_name_H-M   'P 1'
#
loop_
_entity.id
_entity.type
_entity.pdbx_description
1 polymer ?
#
loop_
_entity_poly.entity_id
_entity_poly.type
_entity_poly.pdbx_seq_one_letter_code
_entity_poly.pdbx_strand_id
1 'polypeptide(L)'
;MKTIHKTIGLAVFAAAGYASLVLAAEPYRESASDATAMPPSVEKDHTNTYQYWKDRANLPALGGKDEWKLNWKFRDRPLNDQLHGGDEAWDRGEALYKTLNANGSFAACLGAPDGNLKGLRLKYPMYSDSFRQVVGLEAMIEHCAAKAGAKLMNGSYDNSAVSVYVASFSNGMPIHIDVSQGPLKESFERGRRAFNLKAGRNNLACASCHVDMVGNNLRGQTPTTMYGDAAHWPTWRGKDELQSLHVRLTECDRNAGVQPLKIGSQTYTDIEVYLTALSNGYPYMVPSMRD
;
A
#
# COMPACT_ATOMS: atom_id res chain seq x y z
N MET A 1 62.67 12.96 57.22
CA MET A 1 61.95 11.92 56.47
C MET A 1 60.50 12.31 56.38
N LYS A 2 60.04 12.81 55.24
CA LYS A 2 58.66 13.23 55.01
C LYS A 2 57.99 12.17 54.12
N THR A 3 57.02 11.48 54.65
CA THR A 3 56.23 10.44 53.95
C THR A 3 55.14 11.13 53.13
N ILE A 4 55.17 10.95 51.83
CA ILE A 4 54.15 11.47 50.90
C ILE A 4 53.12 10.36 50.70
N HIS A 5 51.91 10.58 51.16
CA HIS A 5 50.76 9.71 50.80
C HIS A 5 50.22 10.13 49.44
N LYS A 6 50.33 9.23 48.48
CA LYS A 6 49.63 9.35 47.19
C LYS A 6 48.25 8.77 47.34
N THR A 7 47.24 9.62 47.31
CA THR A 7 45.84 9.23 47.20
C THR A 7 45.58 8.96 45.70
N ILE A 8 45.26 7.71 45.38
CA ILE A 8 44.79 7.32 44.05
C ILE A 8 43.29 7.54 43.98
N GLY A 9 42.86 8.57 43.29
CA GLY A 9 41.46 8.80 43.01
C GLY A 9 41.01 7.85 41.91
N LEU A 10 40.08 6.94 42.25
CA LEU A 10 39.42 6.08 41.29
C LEU A 10 38.30 6.90 40.57
N ALA A 11 38.56 7.33 39.35
CA ALA A 11 37.54 7.95 38.52
C ALA A 11 36.64 6.82 37.95
N VAL A 12 35.47 6.69 38.50
CA VAL A 12 34.42 5.85 37.92
C VAL A 12 33.82 6.58 36.72
N PHE A 13 34.25 6.21 35.51
CA PHE A 13 33.54 6.60 34.31
C PHE A 13 32.24 5.83 34.22
N ALA A 14 31.15 6.47 34.61
CA ALA A 14 29.82 6.01 34.27
C ALA A 14 29.64 6.18 32.71
N ALA A 15 29.86 5.10 31.99
CA ALA A 15 29.47 5.04 30.60
C ALA A 15 27.93 5.01 30.56
N ALA A 16 27.33 6.19 30.48
CA ALA A 16 25.93 6.32 30.08
C ALA A 16 25.85 5.87 28.63
N GLY A 17 25.46 4.60 28.45
CA GLY A 17 25.08 4.06 27.17
C GLY A 17 23.85 4.82 26.68
N TYR A 18 24.04 5.86 25.89
CA TYR A 18 23.01 6.38 25.02
C TYR A 18 22.72 5.28 23.99
N ALA A 19 21.77 4.43 24.31
CA ALA A 19 21.06 3.70 23.29
C ALA A 19 20.33 4.77 22.46
N SER A 20 20.99 5.29 21.45
CA SER A 20 20.35 6.04 20.39
C SER A 20 19.38 5.07 19.75
N LEU A 21 18.13 5.09 20.20
CA LEU A 21 17.01 4.69 19.37
C LEU A 21 17.08 5.61 18.15
N VAL A 22 17.85 5.20 17.15
CA VAL A 22 17.70 5.68 15.80
C VAL A 22 16.35 5.11 15.36
N LEU A 23 15.26 5.76 15.79
CA LEU A 23 14.06 5.80 15.02
C LEU A 23 14.53 6.41 13.70
N ALA A 24 14.80 5.56 12.71
CA ALA A 24 14.99 6.00 11.35
C ALA A 24 13.69 6.68 10.96
N ALA A 25 13.60 7.99 11.21
CA ALA A 25 12.47 8.78 10.77
C ALA A 25 12.43 8.63 9.26
N GLU A 26 11.30 8.11 8.78
CA GLU A 26 11.13 7.89 7.36
C GLU A 26 11.23 9.25 6.66
N PRO A 27 11.92 9.34 5.51
CA PRO A 27 12.17 10.62 4.82
C PRO A 27 10.89 11.43 4.58
N TYR A 28 9.78 10.75 4.39
CA TYR A 28 8.46 11.36 4.23
C TYR A 28 7.98 12.12 5.47
N ARG A 29 8.40 11.74 6.66
CA ARG A 29 7.93 12.35 7.91
C ARG A 29 8.81 13.50 8.36
N GLU A 30 10.11 13.44 8.06
CA GLU A 30 11.05 14.50 8.44
C GLU A 30 10.84 15.79 7.65
N SER A 31 10.40 15.66 6.38
CA SER A 31 10.09 16.81 5.53
C SER A 31 8.66 17.35 5.69
N ALA A 32 7.92 16.85 6.67
CA ALA A 32 6.49 17.14 6.86
C ALA A 32 6.17 18.51 7.48
N SER A 33 7.16 19.38 7.71
CA SER A 33 6.92 20.69 8.34
C SER A 33 5.92 21.56 7.58
N ASP A 34 5.78 21.37 6.27
CA ASP A 34 4.87 22.14 5.42
C ASP A 34 3.59 21.39 5.00
N ALA A 35 3.43 20.14 5.43
CA ALA A 35 2.30 19.29 5.04
C ALA A 35 1.02 19.56 5.85
N THR A 36 0.93 20.69 6.52
CA THR A 36 -0.19 21.01 7.42
C THR A 36 -1.47 21.41 6.70
N ALA A 37 -1.36 21.90 5.48
CA ALA A 37 -2.53 22.26 4.67
C ALA A 37 -2.66 21.32 3.47
N MET A 38 -3.74 20.55 3.43
CA MET A 38 -4.09 19.80 2.22
C MET A 38 -4.67 20.77 1.18
N PRO A 39 -4.31 20.57 -0.10
CA PRO A 39 -5.03 21.27 -1.17
C PRO A 39 -6.53 20.98 -1.09
N PRO A 40 -7.40 21.96 -1.34
CA PRO A 40 -8.85 21.76 -1.35
C PRO A 40 -9.31 20.62 -2.28
N SER A 41 -8.58 20.38 -3.36
CA SER A 41 -8.82 19.26 -4.27
C SER A 41 -8.69 17.90 -3.57
N VAL A 42 -7.75 17.75 -2.65
CA VAL A 42 -7.52 16.50 -1.94
C VAL A 42 -8.53 16.30 -0.81
N GLU A 43 -8.93 17.38 -0.12
CA GLU A 43 -10.03 17.29 0.83
C GLU A 43 -11.32 16.88 0.15
N LYS A 44 -11.57 17.41 -1.04
CA LYS A 44 -12.73 17.07 -1.85
C LYS A 44 -12.66 15.62 -2.34
N ASP A 45 -11.50 15.16 -2.75
CA ASP A 45 -11.25 13.77 -3.13
C ASP A 45 -11.47 12.83 -1.94
N HIS A 46 -11.00 13.20 -0.77
CA HIS A 46 -11.18 12.44 0.45
C HIS A 46 -12.66 12.36 0.90
N THR A 47 -13.39 13.47 0.84
CA THR A 47 -14.77 13.54 1.34
C THR A 47 -15.80 13.04 0.34
N ASN A 48 -15.53 13.19 -0.95
CA ASN A 48 -16.45 12.82 -2.02
C ASN A 48 -15.69 12.59 -3.34
N THR A 49 -14.82 11.58 -3.34
CA THR A 49 -13.97 11.23 -4.48
C THR A 49 -14.77 11.04 -5.76
N TYR A 50 -15.89 10.30 -5.68
CA TYR A 50 -16.73 10.04 -6.84
C TYR A 50 -17.24 11.34 -7.47
N GLN A 51 -17.84 12.24 -6.69
CA GLN A 51 -18.40 13.49 -7.22
C GLN A 51 -17.33 14.42 -7.76
N TYR A 52 -16.22 14.52 -7.05
CA TYR A 52 -15.09 15.33 -7.50
C TYR A 52 -14.55 14.92 -8.87
N TRP A 53 -14.35 13.62 -9.09
CA TRP A 53 -13.86 13.14 -10.36
C TRP A 53 -14.92 13.10 -11.44
N LYS A 54 -16.18 12.90 -11.08
CA LYS A 54 -17.31 13.02 -11.99
C LYS A 54 -17.41 14.44 -12.57
N ASP A 55 -17.22 15.46 -11.74
CA ASP A 55 -17.23 16.85 -12.20
C ASP A 55 -16.05 17.15 -13.15
N ARG A 56 -14.99 16.39 -13.09
CA ARG A 56 -13.81 16.48 -13.97
C ARG A 56 -13.85 15.53 -15.17
N ALA A 57 -14.88 14.73 -15.32
CA ALA A 57 -14.99 13.75 -16.39
C ALA A 57 -15.07 14.37 -17.80
N ASN A 58 -15.36 15.65 -17.89
CA ASN A 58 -15.35 16.40 -19.15
C ASN A 58 -13.95 16.75 -19.66
N LEU A 59 -12.91 16.37 -18.95
CA LEU A 59 -11.55 16.48 -19.46
C LEU A 59 -11.39 15.57 -20.70
N PRO A 60 -10.87 16.07 -21.82
CA PRO A 60 -10.76 15.28 -23.06
C PRO A 60 -10.02 13.95 -22.88
N ALA A 61 -9.00 13.92 -22.02
CA ALA A 61 -8.21 12.72 -21.73
C ALA A 61 -8.98 11.66 -20.94
N LEU A 62 -10.13 11.99 -20.35
CA LEU A 62 -10.98 11.07 -19.60
C LEU A 62 -12.19 10.61 -20.41
N GLY A 63 -12.40 11.11 -21.63
CA GLY A 63 -13.48 10.70 -22.52
C GLY A 63 -14.85 11.30 -22.23
N GLY A 64 -15.00 12.13 -21.19
CA GLY A 64 -16.27 12.80 -20.82
C GLY A 64 -17.28 11.89 -20.12
N LYS A 65 -18.39 12.45 -19.69
CA LYS A 65 -19.49 11.79 -18.98
C LYS A 65 -19.01 10.98 -17.77
N ASP A 66 -19.53 9.77 -17.62
CA ASP A 66 -19.09 8.80 -16.60
C ASP A 66 -17.83 8.03 -17.03
N GLU A 67 -17.24 8.39 -18.15
CA GLU A 67 -16.10 7.66 -18.70
C GLU A 67 -14.82 7.85 -17.88
N TRP A 68 -14.78 8.79 -16.96
CA TRP A 68 -13.74 8.78 -15.93
C TRP A 68 -13.66 7.44 -15.19
N LYS A 69 -14.77 6.71 -15.08
CA LYS A 69 -14.81 5.32 -14.64
C LYS A 69 -14.14 4.40 -15.66
N LEU A 70 -14.32 4.70 -16.94
CA LEU A 70 -13.73 3.93 -18.05
C LEU A 70 -12.23 4.17 -18.19
N ASN A 71 -11.70 5.18 -17.56
CA ASN A 71 -10.25 5.30 -17.36
C ASN A 71 -9.68 4.06 -16.67
N TRP A 72 -10.53 3.31 -16.02
CA TRP A 72 -10.24 2.03 -15.38
C TRP A 72 -10.54 0.82 -16.27
N LYS A 73 -11.08 1.00 -17.46
CA LYS A 73 -11.50 -0.10 -18.33
C LYS A 73 -10.41 -1.12 -18.62
N PHE A 74 -9.15 -0.70 -18.67
CA PHE A 74 -8.01 -1.60 -18.83
C PHE A 74 -7.67 -2.37 -17.54
N ARG A 75 -8.12 -1.88 -16.40
CA ARG A 75 -7.97 -2.50 -15.08
C ARG A 75 -9.13 -3.44 -14.78
N ASP A 76 -10.32 -3.07 -15.28
CA ASP A 76 -11.57 -3.78 -15.03
C ASP A 76 -11.85 -4.84 -16.11
N ARG A 77 -10.82 -5.26 -16.84
CA ARG A 77 -10.98 -6.35 -17.79
C ARG A 77 -11.39 -7.61 -17.06
N PRO A 78 -12.48 -8.25 -17.46
CA PRO A 78 -12.82 -9.57 -16.99
C PRO A 78 -11.65 -10.52 -17.21
N LEU A 79 -11.43 -11.47 -16.29
CA LEU A 79 -10.39 -12.48 -16.38
C LEU A 79 -10.42 -13.27 -17.69
N ASN A 80 -11.60 -13.42 -18.26
CA ASN A 80 -11.85 -14.17 -19.50
C ASN A 80 -11.77 -13.33 -20.78
N ASP A 81 -11.48 -12.04 -20.67
CA ASP A 81 -11.45 -11.15 -21.85
C ASP A 81 -10.17 -11.35 -22.69
N GLN A 82 -9.04 -11.46 -22.02
CA GLN A 82 -7.75 -11.84 -22.63
C GLN A 82 -6.85 -12.43 -21.59
N LEU A 83 -6.15 -13.51 -21.92
CA LEU A 83 -5.11 -14.06 -21.05
C LEU A 83 -3.96 -13.07 -20.89
N HIS A 84 -3.50 -12.90 -19.68
CA HIS A 84 -2.34 -12.09 -19.33
C HIS A 84 -1.58 -12.70 -18.15
N GLY A 85 -0.38 -12.24 -17.85
CA GLY A 85 0.44 -12.84 -16.81
C GLY A 85 -0.17 -12.83 -15.39
N GLY A 86 -1.23 -12.05 -15.18
CA GLY A 86 -2.02 -12.12 -13.94
C GLY A 86 -2.77 -13.43 -13.77
N ASP A 87 -3.16 -14.09 -14.86
CA ASP A 87 -3.82 -15.41 -14.83
C ASP A 87 -2.84 -16.47 -14.41
N GLU A 88 -1.61 -16.47 -14.96
CA GLU A 88 -0.53 -17.34 -14.52
C GLU A 88 -0.17 -17.12 -13.05
N ALA A 89 -0.20 -15.87 -12.62
CA ALA A 89 0.02 -15.52 -11.23
C ALA A 89 -1.08 -16.08 -10.31
N TRP A 90 -2.33 -16.09 -10.77
CA TRP A 90 -3.43 -16.70 -10.02
C TRP A 90 -3.21 -18.20 -9.85
N ASP A 91 -2.88 -18.93 -10.93
CA ASP A 91 -2.57 -20.38 -10.89
C ASP A 91 -1.38 -20.67 -9.97
N ARG A 92 -0.34 -19.87 -10.04
CA ARG A 92 0.82 -19.98 -9.13
C ARG A 92 0.41 -19.73 -7.69
N GLY A 93 -0.42 -18.73 -7.44
CA GLY A 93 -0.95 -18.40 -6.13
C GLY A 93 -1.79 -19.52 -5.53
N GLU A 94 -2.63 -20.15 -6.34
CA GLU A 94 -3.43 -21.32 -5.95
C GLU A 94 -2.54 -22.49 -5.52
N ALA A 95 -1.55 -22.84 -6.32
CA ALA A 95 -0.64 -23.93 -6.01
C ALA A 95 0.13 -23.71 -4.70
N LEU A 96 0.65 -22.49 -4.50
CA LEU A 96 1.33 -22.10 -3.27
C LEU A 96 0.38 -22.11 -2.07
N TYR A 97 -0.80 -21.52 -2.22
CA TYR A 97 -1.81 -21.49 -1.15
C TYR A 97 -2.19 -22.91 -0.71
N LYS A 98 -2.49 -23.81 -1.64
CA LYS A 98 -2.82 -25.22 -1.32
C LYS A 98 -1.71 -25.90 -0.51
N THR A 99 -0.45 -25.67 -0.88
CA THR A 99 0.71 -26.20 -0.16
C THR A 99 0.81 -25.62 1.25
N LEU A 100 0.71 -24.31 1.41
CA LEU A 100 0.80 -23.62 2.69
C LEU A 100 -0.35 -23.95 3.62
N ASN A 101 -1.53 -24.17 3.05
CA ASN A 101 -2.78 -24.40 3.78
C ASN A 101 -3.13 -25.87 3.96
N ALA A 102 -2.19 -26.80 3.78
CA ALA A 102 -2.45 -28.25 3.84
C ALA A 102 -3.15 -28.70 5.14
N ASN A 103 -2.92 -28.00 6.24
CA ASN A 103 -3.55 -28.26 7.55
C ASN A 103 -4.54 -27.18 8.01
N GLY A 104 -4.90 -26.24 7.13
CA GLY A 104 -5.82 -25.13 7.43
C GLY A 104 -5.21 -23.97 8.23
N SER A 105 -3.98 -24.09 8.71
CA SER A 105 -3.36 -23.11 9.59
C SER A 105 -3.01 -21.78 8.88
N PHE A 106 -2.70 -21.86 7.59
CA PHE A 106 -2.38 -20.66 6.80
C PHE A 106 -3.60 -19.77 6.61
N ALA A 107 -4.74 -20.36 6.20
CA ALA A 107 -6.01 -19.62 6.08
C ALA A 107 -6.42 -19.01 7.43
N ALA A 108 -6.34 -19.80 8.52
CA ALA A 108 -6.66 -19.32 9.85
C ALA A 108 -5.77 -18.11 10.26
N CYS A 109 -4.47 -18.18 9.96
CA CYS A 109 -3.53 -17.09 10.21
C CYS A 109 -3.88 -15.82 9.42
N LEU A 110 -4.40 -15.95 8.19
CA LEU A 110 -4.88 -14.84 7.36
C LEU A 110 -6.23 -14.27 7.85
N GLY A 111 -6.87 -14.86 8.83
CA GLY A 111 -8.18 -14.42 9.35
C GLY A 111 -9.39 -15.15 8.74
N ALA A 112 -9.18 -16.35 8.17
CA ALA A 112 -10.19 -17.26 7.66
C ALA A 112 -10.09 -18.64 8.34
N PRO A 113 -10.43 -18.75 9.64
CA PRO A 113 -10.24 -20.00 10.40
C PRO A 113 -11.14 -21.15 9.93
N ASP A 114 -12.22 -20.85 9.24
CA ASP A 114 -13.11 -21.81 8.58
C ASP A 114 -12.66 -22.17 7.16
N GLY A 115 -11.55 -21.61 6.69
CA GLY A 115 -11.04 -21.79 5.33
C GLY A 115 -11.77 -20.98 4.25
N ASN A 116 -12.79 -20.20 4.62
CA ASN A 116 -13.57 -19.40 3.68
C ASN A 116 -12.85 -18.09 3.35
N LEU A 117 -12.34 -17.98 2.12
CA LEU A 117 -11.62 -16.81 1.63
C LEU A 117 -12.54 -15.69 1.12
N LYS A 118 -13.84 -15.93 0.99
CA LYS A 118 -14.78 -14.94 0.46
C LYS A 118 -14.76 -13.66 1.31
N GLY A 119 -14.46 -12.54 0.67
CA GLY A 119 -14.37 -11.23 1.32
C GLY A 119 -13.14 -11.04 2.21
N LEU A 120 -12.21 -12.00 2.27
CA LEU A 120 -11.03 -11.88 3.14
C LEU A 120 -10.18 -10.65 2.79
N ARG A 121 -9.96 -10.38 1.49
CA ARG A 121 -9.19 -9.20 1.06
C ARG A 121 -9.77 -7.89 1.59
N LEU A 122 -11.09 -7.80 1.69
CA LEU A 122 -11.78 -6.57 2.13
C LEU A 122 -11.58 -6.26 3.62
N LYS A 123 -11.03 -7.20 4.40
CA LYS A 123 -10.63 -6.95 5.79
C LYS A 123 -9.31 -6.20 5.89
N TYR A 124 -8.53 -6.13 4.79
CA TYR A 124 -7.21 -5.50 4.74
C TYR A 124 -7.25 -4.16 4.01
N PRO A 125 -6.41 -3.19 4.44
CA PRO A 125 -5.50 -3.20 5.59
C PRO A 125 -6.24 -3.27 6.93
N MET A 126 -5.66 -3.98 7.91
CA MET A 126 -6.28 -4.14 9.23
C MET A 126 -5.25 -4.01 10.36
N TYR A 127 -5.71 -3.63 11.56
CA TYR A 127 -4.87 -3.71 12.75
C TYR A 127 -4.60 -5.17 13.09
N SER A 128 -3.35 -5.46 13.38
CA SER A 128 -2.92 -6.81 13.78
C SER A 128 -2.23 -6.78 15.14
N ASP A 129 -2.76 -7.55 16.08
CA ASP A 129 -2.15 -7.70 17.42
C ASP A 129 -0.75 -8.30 17.35
N SER A 130 -0.51 -9.22 16.41
CA SER A 130 0.80 -9.84 16.20
C SER A 130 1.87 -8.83 15.78
N PHE A 131 1.49 -7.83 15.01
CA PHE A 131 2.38 -6.75 14.56
C PHE A 131 2.28 -5.50 15.44
N ARG A 132 1.20 -5.38 16.24
CA ARG A 132 0.86 -4.19 17.03
C ARG A 132 0.76 -2.91 16.18
N GLN A 133 0.35 -3.09 14.91
CA GLN A 133 0.19 -2.01 13.92
C GLN A 133 -0.79 -2.43 12.82
N VAL A 134 -1.17 -1.48 11.98
CA VAL A 134 -1.94 -1.76 10.76
C VAL A 134 -1.03 -2.41 9.72
N VAL A 135 -1.54 -3.44 9.05
CA VAL A 135 -0.81 -4.23 8.03
C VAL A 135 -1.67 -4.50 6.81
N GLY A 136 -1.05 -4.53 5.64
CA GLY A 136 -1.66 -5.02 4.40
C GLY A 136 -1.65 -6.55 4.30
N LEU A 137 -2.39 -7.09 3.33
CA LEU A 137 -2.50 -8.53 3.11
C LEU A 137 -1.14 -9.17 2.80
N GLU A 138 -0.31 -8.54 1.99
CA GLU A 138 1.00 -9.08 1.58
C GLU A 138 1.97 -9.23 2.76
N ALA A 139 1.93 -8.31 3.72
CA ALA A 139 2.70 -8.42 4.96
C ALA A 139 2.18 -9.56 5.85
N MET A 140 0.86 -9.77 5.89
CA MET A 140 0.28 -10.90 6.62
C MET A 140 0.58 -12.24 5.93
N ILE A 141 0.58 -12.31 4.60
CA ILE A 141 0.99 -13.50 3.83
C ILE A 141 2.43 -13.88 4.17
N GLU A 142 3.37 -12.92 4.17
CA GLU A 142 4.77 -13.16 4.57
C GLU A 142 4.85 -13.76 5.98
N HIS A 143 4.14 -13.16 6.93
CA HIS A 143 4.11 -13.63 8.32
C HIS A 143 3.54 -15.04 8.46
N CYS A 144 2.41 -15.31 7.81
CA CYS A 144 1.74 -16.61 7.89
C CYS A 144 2.54 -17.71 7.16
N ALA A 145 3.18 -17.37 6.04
CA ALA A 145 4.06 -18.28 5.32
C ALA A 145 5.29 -18.65 6.18
N ALA A 146 5.88 -17.69 6.87
CA ALA A 146 6.99 -17.95 7.79
C ALA A 146 6.58 -18.90 8.93
N LYS A 147 5.37 -18.77 9.47
CA LYS A 147 4.82 -19.73 10.45
C LYS A 147 4.62 -21.14 9.86
N ALA A 148 4.34 -21.24 8.57
CA ALA A 148 4.23 -22.50 7.86
C ALA A 148 5.60 -23.05 7.35
N GLY A 149 6.70 -22.40 7.74
CA GLY A 149 8.06 -22.81 7.35
C GLY A 149 8.49 -22.41 5.94
N ALA A 150 7.74 -21.52 5.29
CA ALA A 150 8.02 -21.02 3.93
C ALA A 150 8.47 -19.56 3.94
N LYS A 151 9.19 -19.15 2.90
CA LYS A 151 9.67 -17.78 2.73
C LYS A 151 8.97 -17.13 1.55
N LEU A 152 7.94 -16.33 1.82
CA LEU A 152 7.23 -15.49 0.85
C LEU A 152 7.41 -14.01 1.22
N MET A 153 8.51 -13.43 0.77
CA MET A 153 8.82 -12.03 1.10
C MET A 153 7.79 -11.07 0.51
N ASN A 154 7.30 -10.12 1.30
CA ASN A 154 6.44 -9.05 0.82
C ASN A 154 7.11 -8.33 -0.37
N GLY A 155 6.35 -8.15 -1.46
CA GLY A 155 6.83 -7.60 -2.72
C GLY A 155 7.50 -8.61 -3.66
N SER A 156 7.65 -9.89 -3.27
CA SER A 156 8.07 -10.93 -4.21
C SER A 156 6.92 -11.39 -5.10
N TYR A 157 7.26 -11.99 -6.25
CA TYR A 157 6.28 -12.56 -7.16
C TYR A 157 5.37 -13.58 -6.45
N ASP A 158 5.94 -14.56 -5.75
CA ASP A 158 5.19 -15.62 -5.08
C ASP A 158 4.25 -15.06 -3.97
N ASN A 159 4.68 -14.06 -3.22
CA ASN A 159 3.82 -13.38 -2.25
C ASN A 159 2.65 -12.67 -2.94
N SER A 160 2.93 -11.92 -4.00
CA SER A 160 1.91 -11.24 -4.80
C SER A 160 0.96 -12.23 -5.49
N ALA A 161 1.46 -13.37 -5.96
CA ALA A 161 0.65 -14.43 -6.56
C ALA A 161 -0.34 -15.03 -5.54
N VAL A 162 0.12 -15.36 -4.32
CA VAL A 162 -0.78 -15.80 -3.24
C VAL A 162 -1.80 -14.71 -2.89
N SER A 163 -1.38 -13.44 -2.89
CA SER A 163 -2.30 -12.31 -2.67
C SER A 163 -3.37 -12.23 -3.77
N VAL A 164 -3.00 -12.38 -5.05
CA VAL A 164 -3.97 -12.43 -6.17
C VAL A 164 -4.97 -13.56 -5.96
N TYR A 165 -4.50 -14.78 -5.67
CA TYR A 165 -5.39 -15.93 -5.43
C TYR A 165 -6.36 -15.66 -4.30
N VAL A 166 -5.87 -15.29 -3.11
CA VAL A 166 -6.69 -15.02 -1.92
C VAL A 166 -7.67 -13.87 -2.18
N ALA A 167 -7.20 -12.81 -2.82
CA ALA A 167 -8.00 -11.62 -3.08
C ALA A 167 -9.09 -11.84 -4.12
N SER A 168 -8.90 -12.75 -5.09
CA SER A 168 -9.87 -13.06 -6.13
C SER A 168 -11.22 -13.54 -5.60
N PHE A 169 -11.26 -14.14 -4.40
CA PHE A 169 -12.50 -14.52 -3.72
C PHE A 169 -13.31 -13.31 -3.20
N SER A 170 -12.77 -12.11 -3.35
CA SER A 170 -13.47 -10.85 -3.04
C SER A 170 -13.93 -10.10 -4.30
N ASN A 171 -13.71 -10.65 -5.50
CA ASN A 171 -14.07 -10.01 -6.76
C ASN A 171 -15.56 -9.67 -6.82
N GLY A 172 -15.86 -8.46 -7.32
CA GLY A 172 -17.23 -7.92 -7.41
C GLY A 172 -17.78 -7.38 -6.09
N MET A 173 -17.11 -7.60 -4.96
CA MET A 173 -17.54 -7.09 -3.66
C MET A 173 -17.03 -5.66 -3.47
N PRO A 174 -17.87 -4.73 -2.95
CA PRO A 174 -17.45 -3.35 -2.74
C PRO A 174 -16.42 -3.26 -1.60
N ILE A 175 -15.38 -2.46 -1.81
CA ILE A 175 -14.44 -2.09 -0.74
C ILE A 175 -15.22 -1.35 0.34
N HIS A 176 -14.94 -1.68 1.59
CA HIS A 176 -15.43 -0.95 2.73
C HIS A 176 -14.42 -1.01 3.86
N ILE A 177 -13.79 0.13 4.15
CA ILE A 177 -12.91 0.31 5.30
C ILE A 177 -13.43 1.46 6.17
N ASP A 178 -13.57 1.21 7.46
CA ASP A 178 -13.96 2.24 8.43
C ASP A 178 -12.70 2.88 9.03
N VAL A 179 -12.49 4.14 8.70
CA VAL A 179 -11.38 4.98 9.20
C VAL A 179 -11.85 6.07 10.16
N SER A 180 -13.03 5.92 10.75
CA SER A 180 -13.61 6.93 11.66
C SER A 180 -12.96 6.94 13.03
N GLN A 181 -12.34 5.84 13.46
CA GLN A 181 -11.78 5.69 14.79
C GLN A 181 -10.64 4.66 14.86
N GLY A 182 -9.93 4.67 15.99
CA GLY A 182 -8.91 3.67 16.33
C GLY A 182 -7.65 3.71 15.42
N PRO A 183 -6.87 2.62 15.39
CA PRO A 183 -5.60 2.56 14.66
C PRO A 183 -5.74 2.83 13.16
N LEU A 184 -6.88 2.46 12.54
CA LEU A 184 -7.13 2.73 11.12
C LEU A 184 -7.29 4.21 10.84
N LYS A 185 -7.95 4.98 11.75
CA LYS A 185 -8.05 6.44 11.63
C LYS A 185 -6.66 7.08 11.68
N GLU A 186 -5.85 6.68 12.64
CA GLU A 186 -4.49 7.21 12.78
C GLU A 186 -3.64 6.91 11.54
N SER A 187 -3.72 5.67 11.04
CA SER A 187 -3.05 5.24 9.81
C SER A 187 -3.53 6.04 8.60
N PHE A 188 -4.84 6.20 8.45
CA PHE A 188 -5.45 7.02 7.41
C PHE A 188 -4.93 8.46 7.42
N GLU A 189 -4.89 9.10 8.58
CA GLU A 189 -4.42 10.49 8.69
C GLU A 189 -2.92 10.61 8.38
N ARG A 190 -2.10 9.63 8.76
CA ARG A 190 -0.68 9.59 8.36
C ARG A 190 -0.54 9.37 6.86
N GLY A 191 -1.31 8.44 6.28
CA GLY A 191 -1.32 8.15 4.84
C GLY A 191 -1.76 9.37 4.03
N ARG A 192 -2.81 10.07 4.48
CA ARG A 192 -3.27 11.31 3.87
C ARG A 192 -2.16 12.36 3.83
N ARG A 193 -1.45 12.55 4.94
CA ARG A 193 -0.31 13.48 4.98
C ARG A 193 0.81 13.04 4.05
N ALA A 194 1.18 11.77 4.07
CA ALA A 194 2.24 11.24 3.22
C ALA A 194 1.91 11.38 1.72
N PHE A 195 0.67 11.11 1.33
CA PHE A 195 0.20 11.24 -0.05
C PHE A 195 0.29 12.68 -0.58
N ASN A 196 0.15 13.68 0.28
CA ASN A 196 0.17 15.10 -0.07
C ASN A 196 1.51 15.78 0.17
N LEU A 197 2.45 15.09 0.80
CA LEU A 197 3.75 15.65 1.12
C LEU A 197 4.62 15.76 -0.13
N LYS A 198 4.99 16.96 -0.50
CA LYS A 198 6.00 17.20 -1.55
C LYS A 198 7.38 16.86 -1.01
N ALA A 199 8.08 15.97 -1.72
CA ALA A 199 9.37 15.46 -1.30
C ALA A 199 10.32 15.25 -2.49
N GLY A 200 11.56 14.89 -2.15
CA GLY A 200 12.61 14.56 -3.11
C GLY A 200 13.08 15.74 -3.96
N ARG A 201 14.00 15.45 -4.86
CA ARG A 201 14.63 16.49 -5.70
C ARG A 201 13.66 17.16 -6.68
N ASN A 202 12.56 16.50 -7.04
CA ASN A 202 11.57 17.03 -7.96
C ASN A 202 10.45 17.78 -7.23
N ASN A 203 10.46 17.80 -5.89
CA ASN A 203 9.45 18.45 -5.05
C ASN A 203 8.01 18.07 -5.45
N LEU A 204 7.76 16.76 -5.63
CA LEU A 204 6.49 16.20 -6.02
C LEU A 204 5.87 15.39 -4.88
N ALA A 205 4.55 15.41 -4.81
CA ALA A 205 3.74 14.53 -3.97
C ALA A 205 3.01 13.50 -4.85
N CYS A 206 2.46 12.45 -4.28
CA CYS A 206 1.54 11.55 -4.98
C CYS A 206 0.36 12.34 -5.58
N ALA A 207 -0.18 13.29 -4.82
CA ALA A 207 -1.24 14.20 -5.26
C ALA A 207 -0.87 15.02 -6.49
N SER A 208 0.41 15.36 -6.69
CA SER A 208 0.85 16.13 -7.86
C SER A 208 0.49 15.43 -9.18
N CYS A 209 0.55 14.09 -9.21
CA CYS A 209 0.15 13.31 -10.37
C CYS A 209 -1.32 12.86 -10.29
N HIS A 210 -1.75 12.35 -9.14
CA HIS A 210 -3.02 11.66 -8.99
C HIS A 210 -4.21 12.55 -8.59
N VAL A 211 -3.97 13.85 -8.41
CA VAL A 211 -4.99 14.89 -8.20
C VAL A 211 -4.82 16.01 -9.24
N ASP A 212 -3.65 16.66 -9.26
CA ASP A 212 -3.47 17.89 -10.04
C ASP A 212 -3.30 17.61 -11.54
N MET A 213 -2.70 16.47 -11.92
CA MET A 213 -2.37 16.10 -13.30
C MET A 213 -3.29 15.05 -13.89
N VAL A 214 -4.37 14.68 -13.21
CA VAL A 214 -5.34 13.71 -13.74
C VAL A 214 -5.89 14.18 -15.08
N GLY A 215 -5.91 13.29 -16.06
CA GLY A 215 -6.37 13.59 -17.42
C GLY A 215 -5.35 14.28 -18.31
N ASN A 216 -4.17 14.65 -17.80
CA ASN A 216 -3.11 15.25 -18.58
C ASN A 216 -2.07 14.20 -18.99
N ASN A 217 -1.44 14.41 -20.14
CA ASN A 217 -0.38 13.51 -20.57
C ASN A 217 0.93 13.80 -19.82
N LEU A 218 1.45 12.79 -19.15
CA LEU A 218 2.70 12.83 -18.43
C LEU A 218 3.61 11.69 -18.91
N ARG A 219 4.65 12.02 -19.68
CA ARG A 219 5.61 11.04 -20.23
C ARG A 219 4.94 9.88 -20.97
N GLY A 220 3.91 10.15 -21.75
CA GLY A 220 3.17 9.14 -22.51
C GLY A 220 2.13 8.36 -21.70
N GLN A 221 1.95 8.70 -20.43
CA GLN A 221 0.91 8.12 -19.57
C GLN A 221 -0.03 9.21 -19.09
N THR A 222 -1.29 8.86 -18.88
CA THR A 222 -2.29 9.75 -18.29
C THR A 222 -2.54 9.31 -16.85
N PRO A 223 -2.11 10.11 -15.85
CA PRO A 223 -2.41 9.82 -14.45
C PRO A 223 -3.91 9.67 -14.22
N THR A 224 -4.27 8.68 -13.44
CA THR A 224 -5.65 8.37 -13.07
C THR A 224 -5.95 8.84 -11.65
N THR A 225 -7.24 8.94 -11.34
CA THR A 225 -7.69 9.16 -9.96
C THR A 225 -7.32 7.99 -9.06
N MET A 226 -7.34 8.21 -7.74
CA MET A 226 -7.17 7.15 -6.76
C MET A 226 -8.48 6.43 -6.41
N TYR A 227 -9.63 6.89 -6.90
CA TYR A 227 -10.88 6.17 -6.72
C TYR A 227 -10.82 4.82 -7.44
N GLY A 228 -10.99 3.75 -6.67
CA GLY A 228 -10.87 2.38 -7.17
C GLY A 228 -9.42 1.88 -7.32
N ASP A 229 -8.38 2.71 -7.08
CA ASP A 229 -7.00 2.25 -7.25
C ASP A 229 -6.65 1.06 -6.35
N ALA A 230 -7.09 1.07 -5.09
CA ALA A 230 -6.86 -0.02 -4.15
C ALA A 230 -7.57 -1.34 -4.53
N ALA A 231 -8.52 -1.29 -5.45
CA ALA A 231 -9.31 -2.46 -5.87
C ALA A 231 -8.57 -3.41 -6.84
N HIS A 232 -7.39 -3.03 -7.31
CA HIS A 232 -6.72 -3.69 -8.44
C HIS A 232 -5.36 -4.31 -8.10
N TRP A 233 -4.97 -4.31 -6.82
CA TRP A 233 -3.66 -4.80 -6.41
C TRP A 233 -3.75 -6.17 -5.72
N PRO A 234 -2.79 -7.05 -6.03
CA PRO A 234 -1.68 -6.97 -6.99
C PRO A 234 -2.15 -6.92 -8.45
N THR A 235 -1.37 -6.26 -9.31
CA THR A 235 -1.70 -6.11 -10.72
C THR A 235 -0.55 -6.54 -11.63
N TRP A 236 -0.86 -7.09 -12.80
CA TRP A 236 0.09 -7.35 -13.85
C TRP A 236 0.43 -6.04 -14.58
N ARG A 237 1.70 -5.76 -14.75
CA ARG A 237 2.16 -4.55 -15.41
C ARG A 237 2.71 -4.87 -16.79
N GLY A 238 2.61 -3.91 -17.73
CA GLY A 238 3.06 -4.05 -19.12
C GLY A 238 4.57 -4.30 -19.30
N LYS A 239 5.32 -4.46 -18.21
CA LYS A 239 6.73 -4.86 -18.17
C LYS A 239 6.93 -6.32 -17.77
N ASP A 240 5.91 -7.14 -17.94
CA ASP A 240 5.90 -8.55 -17.55
C ASP A 240 6.18 -8.77 -16.04
N GLU A 241 5.65 -7.90 -15.21
CA GLU A 241 5.83 -7.95 -13.76
C GLU A 241 4.49 -7.97 -13.01
N LEU A 242 4.37 -8.90 -12.06
CA LEU A 242 3.32 -8.86 -11.06
C LEU A 242 3.77 -7.97 -9.90
N GLN A 243 3.04 -6.89 -9.66
CA GLN A 243 3.38 -5.91 -8.64
C GLN A 243 2.30 -5.81 -7.57
N SER A 244 2.72 -5.84 -6.30
CA SER A 244 1.87 -5.35 -5.20
C SER A 244 1.82 -3.82 -5.21
N LEU A 245 0.85 -3.24 -4.48
CA LEU A 245 0.76 -1.79 -4.33
C LEU A 245 2.06 -1.17 -3.79
N HIS A 246 2.69 -1.79 -2.79
CA HIS A 246 3.93 -1.27 -2.21
C HIS A 246 5.11 -1.31 -3.20
N VAL A 247 5.19 -2.32 -4.07
CA VAL A 247 6.16 -2.33 -5.18
C VAL A 247 5.92 -1.15 -6.10
N ARG A 248 4.67 -0.88 -6.46
CA ARG A 248 4.30 0.28 -7.28
C ARG A 248 4.66 1.61 -6.62
N LEU A 249 4.45 1.74 -5.31
CA LEU A 249 4.84 2.96 -4.58
C LEU A 249 6.34 3.22 -4.67
N THR A 250 7.19 2.17 -4.63
CA THR A 250 8.65 2.35 -4.82
C THR A 250 9.00 2.89 -6.20
N GLU A 251 8.26 2.51 -7.24
CA GLU A 251 8.48 3.07 -8.59
C GLU A 251 8.02 4.53 -8.68
N CYS A 252 6.88 4.87 -8.08
CA CYS A 252 6.39 6.24 -8.01
C CYS A 252 7.40 7.14 -7.30
N ASP A 253 7.97 6.69 -6.18
CA ASP A 253 9.00 7.42 -5.44
C ASP A 253 10.23 7.68 -6.32
N ARG A 254 10.76 6.66 -7.00
CA ARG A 254 11.89 6.84 -7.92
C ARG A 254 11.58 7.85 -9.03
N ASN A 255 10.39 7.77 -9.62
CA ASN A 255 9.95 8.70 -10.66
C ASN A 255 9.81 10.13 -10.14
N ALA A 256 9.39 10.30 -8.90
CA ALA A 256 9.30 11.60 -8.22
C ALA A 256 10.67 12.12 -7.73
N GLY A 257 11.73 11.31 -7.83
CA GLY A 257 13.07 11.64 -7.32
C GLY A 257 13.16 11.54 -5.80
N VAL A 258 12.32 10.72 -5.20
CA VAL A 258 12.30 10.36 -3.78
C VAL A 258 13.03 9.05 -3.58
N GLN A 259 13.75 8.90 -2.48
CA GLN A 259 14.32 7.62 -2.08
C GLN A 259 13.17 6.67 -1.68
N PRO A 260 13.00 5.51 -2.36
CA PRO A 260 11.96 4.57 -1.99
C PRO A 260 12.10 4.07 -0.56
N LEU A 261 10.97 3.91 0.11
CA LEU A 261 10.93 3.27 1.42
C LEU A 261 10.96 1.73 1.27
N LYS A 262 11.21 1.05 2.38
CA LYS A 262 11.14 -0.40 2.42
C LYS A 262 9.71 -0.86 2.13
N ILE A 263 9.55 -1.87 1.28
CA ILE A 263 8.26 -2.56 1.08
C ILE A 263 7.78 -3.11 2.43
N GLY A 264 6.51 -2.89 2.75
CA GLY A 264 5.94 -3.21 4.06
C GLY A 264 6.23 -2.16 5.15
N SER A 265 6.86 -1.01 4.82
CA SER A 265 7.03 0.09 5.77
C SER A 265 5.67 0.64 6.23
N GLN A 266 5.63 1.19 7.44
CA GLN A 266 4.40 1.75 7.99
C GLN A 266 3.86 2.89 7.13
N THR A 267 4.73 3.73 6.54
CA THR A 267 4.31 4.81 5.67
C THR A 267 3.62 4.30 4.40
N TYR A 268 4.13 3.25 3.77
CA TYR A 268 3.44 2.64 2.62
C TYR A 268 2.12 1.99 3.02
N THR A 269 2.06 1.34 4.19
CA THR A 269 0.80 0.81 4.73
C THR A 269 -0.19 1.93 5.05
N ASP A 270 0.27 3.05 5.60
CA ASP A 270 -0.57 4.21 5.88
C ASP A 270 -1.14 4.80 4.57
N ILE A 271 -0.32 4.88 3.50
CA ILE A 271 -0.79 5.27 2.16
C ILE A 271 -1.79 4.23 1.62
N GLU A 272 -1.55 2.93 1.78
CA GLU A 272 -2.50 1.89 1.38
C GLU A 272 -3.85 2.06 2.08
N VAL A 273 -3.87 2.34 3.39
CA VAL A 273 -5.12 2.65 4.13
C VAL A 273 -5.84 3.85 3.53
N TYR A 274 -5.10 4.92 3.24
CA TYR A 274 -5.67 6.12 2.63
C TYR A 274 -6.30 5.83 1.26
N LEU A 275 -5.59 5.14 0.37
CA LEU A 275 -6.07 4.77 -0.96
C LEU A 275 -7.26 3.80 -0.90
N THR A 276 -7.25 2.88 0.08
CA THR A 276 -8.37 1.96 0.31
C THR A 276 -9.62 2.72 0.73
N ALA A 277 -9.48 3.72 1.62
CA ALA A 277 -10.60 4.55 2.03
C ALA A 277 -11.16 5.42 0.89
N LEU A 278 -10.29 5.97 0.03
CA LEU A 278 -10.72 6.67 -1.19
C LEU A 278 -11.46 5.74 -2.18
N SER A 279 -11.25 4.43 -2.08
CA SER A 279 -11.85 3.43 -2.94
C SER A 279 -13.12 2.80 -2.35
N ASN A 280 -13.63 3.29 -1.22
CA ASN A 280 -14.86 2.78 -0.63
C ASN A 280 -16.03 2.80 -1.63
N GLY A 281 -16.74 1.67 -1.71
CA GLY A 281 -17.83 1.44 -2.65
C GLY A 281 -17.39 0.92 -4.02
N TYR A 282 -16.09 0.95 -4.35
CA TYR A 282 -15.59 0.40 -5.60
C TYR A 282 -15.50 -1.13 -5.54
N PRO A 283 -15.96 -1.87 -6.58
CA PRO A 283 -15.86 -3.32 -6.60
C PRO A 283 -14.41 -3.78 -6.73
N TYR A 284 -14.02 -4.77 -5.92
CA TYR A 284 -12.70 -5.38 -5.99
C TYR A 284 -12.56 -6.25 -7.24
N MET A 285 -11.39 -6.25 -7.87
CA MET A 285 -11.13 -7.05 -9.07
C MET A 285 -9.64 -7.38 -9.25
N VAL A 286 -9.29 -8.65 -9.09
CA VAL A 286 -7.97 -9.21 -9.41
C VAL A 286 -8.12 -10.59 -10.04
N PRO A 287 -7.15 -11.07 -10.84
CA PRO A 287 -6.02 -10.31 -11.34
C PRO A 287 -6.46 -9.19 -12.29
N SER A 288 -5.71 -8.13 -12.30
CA SER A 288 -5.90 -7.01 -13.21
C SER A 288 -4.63 -6.76 -14.00
N MET A 289 -4.75 -6.06 -15.13
CA MET A 289 -3.62 -5.66 -15.94
C MET A 289 -3.59 -4.13 -16.08
N ARG A 290 -2.40 -3.57 -16.04
CA ARG A 290 -2.14 -2.13 -16.25
C ARG A 290 -0.89 -1.95 -17.10
N ASP A 291 -0.86 -0.87 -17.89
CA ASP A 291 0.30 -0.43 -18.65
C ASP A 291 1.42 0.16 -17.76
#